data_a0bef6178be0d4c2d94ba8739a34f022
#
_entry.id   a0bef6178be0d4c2d94ba8739a34f022
#
_cell.length_a   1.000
_cell.length_b   1.000
_cell.length_c   1.000
_cell.angle_alpha   90.00
_cell.angle_beta   90.00
_cell.angle_gamma   90.00
#
_symmetry.space_group_name_H-M   'P 1'
#
loop_
_entity.id
_entity.type
_entity.pdbx_description
1 polymer ?
#
loop_
_entity_poly.entity_id
_entity_poly.type
_entity_poly.pdbx_seq_one_letter_code
_entity_poly.pdbx_strand_id
1 'polypeptide(L)'
;MADTTQKRVVVTGIGIVSPLGQGIDCFWQNITAGRCGIDKITAFDTEGFACKIAGEVKDFDAAEAFPSPKEVRRTDRFAQFGIHAGWQALNDSKLNLEQVNRDRVGAMIGSGIGGLATLETQHKTLLDRGPGRMSPFFIPMMILNMASGMFSLYHGLRGPNVATCSACATANHAIGEAWRTLAMGDADVMFAGGTEAAVLPTAMGGFAAMKALSTRNDDPLHASRPFDAGRDG
;
A
#
# COMPACT_ATOMS: atom_id res chain seq x y z
N MET A 1 -30.41 -25.78 -17.91
CA MET A 1 -29.01 -25.74 -17.45
C MET A 1 -28.59 -24.28 -17.57
N ALA A 2 -28.26 -23.63 -16.46
CA ALA A 2 -27.75 -22.26 -16.53
C ALA A 2 -26.41 -22.31 -17.28
N ASP A 3 -26.28 -21.45 -18.28
CA ASP A 3 -25.03 -21.29 -19.02
C ASP A 3 -23.95 -20.78 -18.03
N THR A 4 -23.08 -21.69 -17.63
CA THR A 4 -21.98 -21.41 -16.67
C THR A 4 -20.75 -20.87 -17.37
N THR A 5 -20.92 -20.06 -18.42
CA THR A 5 -19.80 -19.32 -18.99
C THR A 5 -19.33 -18.30 -17.96
N GLN A 6 -18.31 -18.68 -17.18
CA GLN A 6 -17.67 -17.82 -16.21
C GLN A 6 -17.18 -16.54 -16.92
N LYS A 7 -17.61 -15.37 -16.44
CA LYS A 7 -17.18 -14.09 -17.02
C LYS A 7 -15.64 -14.02 -16.97
N ARG A 8 -15.05 -13.68 -18.12
CA ARG A 8 -13.62 -13.41 -18.20
C ARG A 8 -13.33 -12.07 -17.52
N VAL A 9 -12.44 -12.10 -16.55
CA VAL A 9 -11.92 -10.90 -15.88
C VAL A 9 -10.50 -10.66 -16.39
N VAL A 10 -10.19 -9.43 -16.73
CA VAL A 10 -8.88 -9.02 -17.30
C VAL A 10 -8.32 -7.84 -16.53
N VAL A 11 -6.99 -7.74 -16.48
CA VAL A 11 -6.27 -6.58 -15.96
C VAL A 11 -6.16 -5.55 -17.10
N THR A 12 -6.61 -4.33 -16.85
CA THR A 12 -6.63 -3.25 -17.84
C THR A 12 -5.69 -2.10 -17.50
N GLY A 13 -5.19 -2.04 -16.27
CA GLY A 13 -4.24 -1.03 -15.85
C GLY A 13 -3.50 -1.45 -14.59
N ILE A 14 -2.27 -1.00 -14.45
CA ILE A 14 -1.37 -1.31 -13.33
C ILE A 14 -0.77 0.00 -12.79
N GLY A 15 -0.66 0.10 -11.47
CA GLY A 15 0.07 1.17 -10.80
C GLY A 15 0.98 0.62 -9.72
N ILE A 16 2.15 1.18 -9.60
CA ILE A 16 3.21 0.72 -8.69
C ILE A 16 3.88 1.89 -7.99
N VAL A 17 4.03 1.75 -6.67
CA VAL A 17 4.90 2.58 -5.83
C VAL A 17 5.80 1.65 -5.04
N SER A 18 7.10 1.72 -5.25
CA SER A 18 8.06 0.80 -4.66
C SER A 18 9.45 1.43 -4.46
N PRO A 19 10.33 0.81 -3.67
CA PRO A 19 11.73 1.23 -3.57
C PRO A 19 12.50 1.15 -4.89
N LEU A 20 12.00 0.39 -5.87
CA LEU A 20 12.57 0.31 -7.23
C LEU A 20 12.05 1.40 -8.18
N GLY A 21 11.16 2.25 -7.70
CA GLY A 21 10.61 3.37 -8.46
C GLY A 21 9.10 3.45 -8.42
N GLN A 22 8.61 4.52 -9.01
CA GLN A 22 7.20 4.85 -9.13
C GLN A 22 6.77 4.73 -10.59
N GLY A 23 5.62 4.09 -10.82
CA GLY A 23 5.13 3.77 -12.16
C GLY A 23 5.76 2.50 -12.75
N ILE A 24 5.00 1.89 -13.67
CA ILE A 24 5.33 0.56 -14.19
C ILE A 24 6.63 0.53 -15.00
N ASP A 25 6.89 1.56 -15.80
CA ASP A 25 8.08 1.59 -16.66
C ASP A 25 9.36 1.69 -15.84
N CYS A 26 9.40 2.59 -14.84
CA CYS A 26 10.54 2.74 -13.94
C CYS A 26 10.78 1.46 -13.14
N PHE A 27 9.72 0.90 -12.57
CA PHE A 27 9.80 -0.36 -11.82
C PHE A 27 10.31 -1.51 -12.71
N TRP A 28 9.75 -1.66 -13.92
CA TRP A 28 10.12 -2.73 -14.85
C TRP A 28 11.57 -2.63 -15.31
N GLN A 29 12.02 -1.44 -15.65
CA GLN A 29 13.43 -1.21 -16.02
C GLN A 29 14.38 -1.58 -14.88
N ASN A 30 14.06 -1.21 -13.65
CA ASN A 30 14.92 -1.47 -12.50
C ASN A 30 14.93 -2.96 -12.11
N ILE A 31 13.77 -3.63 -12.10
CA ILE A 31 13.72 -5.06 -11.75
C ILE A 31 14.38 -5.94 -12.81
N THR A 32 14.20 -5.63 -14.09
CA THR A 32 14.86 -6.38 -15.18
C THR A 32 16.37 -6.12 -15.28
N ALA A 33 16.82 -4.96 -14.79
CA ALA A 33 18.24 -4.66 -14.63
C ALA A 33 18.87 -5.30 -13.37
N GLY A 34 18.09 -6.06 -12.58
CA GLY A 34 18.57 -6.69 -11.36
C GLY A 34 18.89 -5.69 -10.23
N ARG A 35 18.31 -4.50 -10.25
CA ARG A 35 18.53 -3.51 -9.18
C ARG A 35 17.86 -3.95 -7.90
N CYS A 36 18.53 -3.69 -6.78
CA CYS A 36 18.00 -3.91 -5.44
C CYS A 36 17.46 -2.60 -4.87
N GLY A 37 16.28 -2.65 -4.25
CA GLY A 37 15.69 -1.49 -3.57
C GLY A 37 15.97 -1.45 -2.07
N ILE A 38 16.77 -2.38 -1.54
CA ILE A 38 17.13 -2.44 -0.12
C ILE A 38 18.43 -1.64 0.10
N ASP A 39 18.41 -0.76 1.09
CA ASP A 39 19.52 0.09 1.47
C ASP A 39 19.45 0.41 2.97
N LYS A 40 20.40 1.18 3.49
CA LYS A 40 20.34 1.70 4.86
C LYS A 40 19.10 2.54 5.07
N ILE A 41 18.43 2.34 6.20
CA ILE A 41 17.26 3.12 6.60
C ILE A 41 17.68 4.58 6.82
N THR A 42 16.92 5.50 6.22
CA THR A 42 17.10 6.95 6.35
C THR A 42 15.88 7.65 6.97
N ALA A 43 14.75 6.96 7.09
CA ALA A 43 13.49 7.51 7.61
C ALA A 43 13.56 7.83 9.12
N PHE A 44 14.42 7.15 9.88
CA PHE A 44 14.60 7.35 11.32
C PHE A 44 16.02 6.92 11.78
N ASP A 45 16.41 7.31 12.97
CA ASP A 45 17.67 6.88 13.58
C ASP A 45 17.64 5.40 13.96
N THR A 46 18.56 4.62 13.40
CA THR A 46 18.66 3.17 13.59
C THR A 46 19.63 2.77 14.70
N GLU A 47 20.12 3.70 15.52
CA GLU A 47 20.94 3.36 16.67
C GLU A 47 20.17 2.41 17.61
N GLY A 48 20.81 1.34 18.06
CA GLY A 48 20.18 0.31 18.89
C GLY A 48 19.32 -0.73 18.14
N PHE A 49 19.04 -0.55 16.84
CA PHE A 49 18.30 -1.56 16.07
C PHE A 49 19.24 -2.64 15.52
N ALA A 50 18.81 -3.90 15.61
CA ALA A 50 19.56 -5.03 15.07
C ALA A 50 19.56 -5.02 13.52
N CYS A 51 18.43 -4.70 12.91
CA CYS A 51 18.29 -4.49 11.47
C CYS A 51 18.27 -2.99 11.17
N LYS A 52 19.15 -2.55 10.27
CA LYS A 52 19.35 -1.13 9.89
C LYS A 52 19.12 -0.90 8.39
N ILE A 53 18.54 -1.88 7.71
CA ILE A 53 18.30 -1.88 6.27
C ILE A 53 16.83 -2.12 5.97
N ALA A 54 16.31 -1.50 4.91
CA ALA A 54 14.96 -1.69 4.42
C ALA A 54 14.82 -1.22 2.97
N GLY A 55 13.70 -1.60 2.34
CA GLY A 55 13.26 -1.01 1.08
C GLY A 55 12.42 0.24 1.35
N GLU A 56 13.00 1.42 1.23
CA GLU A 56 12.31 2.70 1.41
C GLU A 56 11.87 3.28 0.06
N VAL A 57 10.64 3.79 0.00
CA VAL A 57 10.22 4.63 -1.12
C VAL A 57 10.74 6.04 -0.86
N LYS A 58 11.75 6.45 -1.63
CA LYS A 58 12.36 7.78 -1.57
C LYS A 58 11.71 8.72 -2.58
N ASP A 59 11.81 10.03 -2.37
CA ASP A 59 11.37 11.09 -3.31
C ASP A 59 9.92 10.93 -3.80
N PHE A 60 9.03 10.47 -2.90
CA PHE A 60 7.62 10.27 -3.19
C PHE A 60 6.81 11.53 -2.95
N ASP A 61 6.16 12.02 -3.99
CA ASP A 61 5.13 13.05 -3.93
C ASP A 61 3.76 12.46 -4.29
N ALA A 62 2.82 12.55 -3.35
CA ALA A 62 1.46 12.09 -3.55
C ALA A 62 0.56 13.10 -4.30
N ALA A 63 1.02 14.34 -4.51
CA ALA A 63 0.18 15.48 -4.87
C ALA A 63 -0.68 15.23 -6.13
N GLU A 64 -0.13 14.58 -7.15
CA GLU A 64 -0.83 14.34 -8.42
C GLU A 64 -2.08 13.45 -8.28
N ALA A 65 -2.07 12.54 -7.31
CA ALA A 65 -3.16 11.59 -7.08
C ALA A 65 -4.24 12.12 -6.11
N PHE A 66 -4.09 13.34 -5.61
CA PHE A 66 -4.95 13.89 -4.58
C PHE A 66 -5.66 15.16 -5.04
N PRO A 67 -6.91 15.40 -4.59
CA PRO A 67 -7.66 16.62 -4.95
C PRO A 67 -7.00 17.90 -4.46
N SER A 68 -6.19 17.85 -3.40
CA SER A 68 -5.47 19.00 -2.85
C SER A 68 -4.36 18.61 -1.89
N PRO A 69 -3.38 19.48 -1.63
CA PRO A 69 -2.35 19.26 -0.60
C PRO A 69 -2.92 19.09 0.83
N LYS A 70 -4.13 19.61 1.07
CA LYS A 70 -4.83 19.43 2.35
C LYS A 70 -5.23 17.97 2.56
N GLU A 71 -5.71 17.31 1.52
CA GLU A 71 -6.10 15.90 1.59
C GLU A 71 -4.88 14.98 1.75
N VAL A 72 -3.74 15.29 1.12
CA VAL A 72 -2.48 14.58 1.37
C VAL A 72 -2.12 14.59 2.86
N ARG A 73 -2.20 15.76 3.52
CA ARG A 73 -1.89 15.89 4.96
C ARG A 73 -2.87 15.19 5.89
N ARG A 74 -4.02 14.77 5.39
CA ARG A 74 -5.07 14.05 6.13
C ARG A 74 -5.05 12.54 5.90
N THR A 75 -4.02 12.04 5.22
CA THR A 75 -3.82 10.62 4.96
C THR A 75 -2.47 10.16 5.48
N ASP A 76 -2.41 8.93 5.99
CA ASP A 76 -1.14 8.28 6.32
C ASP A 76 -0.42 7.81 5.05
N ARG A 77 0.88 7.60 5.14
CA ARG A 77 1.73 7.25 4.00
C ARG A 77 1.31 5.96 3.31
N PHE A 78 0.82 4.95 4.04
CA PHE A 78 0.31 3.74 3.40
C PHE A 78 -0.87 4.05 2.47
N ALA A 79 -1.81 4.89 2.91
CA ALA A 79 -2.94 5.30 2.08
C ALA A 79 -2.49 6.15 0.89
N GLN A 80 -1.49 7.02 1.07
CA GLN A 80 -0.92 7.80 -0.03
C GLN A 80 -0.33 6.90 -1.12
N PHE A 81 0.40 5.86 -0.76
CA PHE A 81 0.94 4.88 -1.72
C PHE A 81 -0.17 4.15 -2.48
N GLY A 82 -1.19 3.65 -1.76
CA GLY A 82 -2.30 2.93 -2.37
C GLY A 82 -3.14 3.80 -3.30
N ILE A 83 -3.43 5.04 -2.89
CA ILE A 83 -4.19 6.01 -3.70
C ILE A 83 -3.39 6.39 -4.95
N HIS A 84 -2.09 6.64 -4.83
CA HIS A 84 -1.24 7.00 -5.96
C HIS A 84 -1.10 5.84 -6.96
N ALA A 85 -0.88 4.60 -6.48
CA ALA A 85 -0.86 3.43 -7.35
C ALA A 85 -2.23 3.20 -8.03
N GLY A 86 -3.34 3.39 -7.31
CA GLY A 86 -4.67 3.34 -7.89
C GLY A 86 -4.90 4.38 -8.99
N TRP A 87 -4.42 5.62 -8.77
CA TRP A 87 -4.44 6.69 -9.77
C TRP A 87 -3.61 6.35 -11.02
N GLN A 88 -2.41 5.77 -10.83
CA GLN A 88 -1.60 5.28 -11.96
C GLN A 88 -2.35 4.19 -12.73
N ALA A 89 -2.96 3.21 -12.05
CA ALA A 89 -3.74 2.15 -12.69
C ALA A 89 -4.95 2.69 -13.47
N LEU A 90 -5.62 3.71 -12.94
CA LEU A 90 -6.72 4.40 -13.63
C LEU A 90 -6.22 5.03 -14.93
N ASN A 91 -5.11 5.75 -14.89
CA ASN A 91 -4.53 6.42 -16.06
C ASN A 91 -4.01 5.41 -17.11
N ASP A 92 -3.36 4.33 -16.66
CA ASP A 92 -2.87 3.26 -17.52
C ASP A 92 -4.01 2.54 -18.25
N SER A 93 -5.11 2.25 -17.54
CA SER A 93 -6.30 1.62 -18.11
C SER A 93 -7.01 2.46 -19.15
N LYS A 94 -6.78 3.77 -19.19
CA LYS A 94 -7.52 4.75 -20.01
C LYS A 94 -9.03 4.73 -19.79
N LEU A 95 -9.47 4.25 -18.63
CA LEU A 95 -10.88 4.20 -18.24
C LEU A 95 -11.42 5.62 -18.03
N ASN A 96 -12.42 5.97 -18.80
CA ASN A 96 -13.16 7.22 -18.59
C ASN A 96 -14.31 7.02 -17.59
N LEU A 97 -14.14 7.49 -16.36
CA LEU A 97 -15.13 7.36 -15.29
C LEU A 97 -16.43 8.12 -15.55
N GLU A 98 -16.47 9.09 -16.50
CA GLU A 98 -17.70 9.77 -16.89
C GLU A 98 -18.57 8.93 -17.83
N GLN A 99 -18.00 7.88 -18.44
CA GLN A 99 -18.68 7.03 -19.42
C GLN A 99 -19.13 5.67 -18.84
N VAL A 100 -18.88 5.43 -17.56
CA VAL A 100 -19.22 4.18 -16.88
C VAL A 100 -20.20 4.42 -15.72
N ASN A 101 -20.99 3.40 -15.40
CA ASN A 101 -21.83 3.45 -14.20
C ASN A 101 -20.96 3.32 -12.94
N ARG A 102 -20.72 4.43 -12.24
CA ARG A 102 -19.90 4.49 -11.03
C ARG A 102 -20.44 3.65 -9.86
N ASP A 103 -21.73 3.28 -9.88
CA ASP A 103 -22.31 2.35 -8.90
C ASP A 103 -21.81 0.92 -9.07
N ARG A 104 -21.18 0.64 -10.23
CA ARG A 104 -20.59 -0.65 -10.58
C ARG A 104 -19.06 -0.62 -10.69
N VAL A 105 -18.43 0.48 -10.24
CA VAL A 105 -16.98 0.63 -10.13
C VAL A 105 -16.62 0.66 -8.67
N GLY A 106 -15.87 -0.33 -8.20
CA GLY A 106 -15.48 -0.49 -6.81
C GLY A 106 -13.98 -0.43 -6.58
N ALA A 107 -13.59 -0.47 -5.29
CA ALA A 107 -12.21 -0.53 -4.86
C ALA A 107 -12.02 -1.52 -3.72
N MET A 108 -10.94 -2.28 -3.78
CA MET A 108 -10.51 -3.26 -2.77
C MET A 108 -9.00 -3.16 -2.58
N ILE A 109 -8.56 -2.14 -1.83
CA ILE A 109 -7.15 -1.88 -1.55
C ILE A 109 -6.92 -2.16 -0.07
N GLY A 110 -6.23 -3.25 0.22
CA GLY A 110 -5.96 -3.69 1.58
C GLY A 110 -4.60 -3.25 2.12
N SER A 111 -4.42 -3.42 3.43
CA SER A 111 -3.15 -3.20 4.12
C SER A 111 -3.03 -4.20 5.28
N GLY A 112 -1.81 -4.61 5.60
CA GLY A 112 -1.55 -5.52 6.73
C GLY A 112 -1.54 -4.80 8.07
N ILE A 113 -1.05 -3.56 8.12
CA ILE A 113 -0.85 -2.78 9.35
C ILE A 113 -1.62 -1.46 9.32
N GLY A 114 -1.73 -0.82 8.16
CA GLY A 114 -2.40 0.48 8.03
C GLY A 114 -1.54 1.64 8.50
N GLY A 115 -2.16 2.65 9.12
CA GLY A 115 -1.56 3.93 9.49
C GLY A 115 -0.70 3.88 10.75
N LEU A 116 0.33 3.05 10.77
CA LEU A 116 1.21 2.88 11.93
C LEU A 116 1.99 4.16 12.26
N ALA A 117 2.44 4.92 11.26
CA ALA A 117 3.12 6.20 11.48
C ALA A 117 2.21 7.20 12.22
N THR A 118 0.95 7.23 11.82
CA THR A 118 -0.08 8.04 12.49
C THR A 118 -0.31 7.56 13.92
N LEU A 119 -0.38 6.23 14.15
CA LEU A 119 -0.53 5.66 15.49
C LEU A 119 0.63 6.05 16.41
N GLU A 120 1.88 5.87 15.98
CA GLU A 120 3.08 6.27 16.74
C GLU A 120 3.02 7.75 17.13
N THR A 121 2.76 8.61 16.14
CA THR A 121 2.72 10.06 16.34
C THR A 121 1.61 10.48 17.31
N GLN A 122 0.42 9.92 17.16
CA GLN A 122 -0.73 10.28 17.99
C GLN A 122 -0.63 9.67 19.39
N HIS A 123 -0.04 8.48 19.55
CA HIS A 123 0.25 7.91 20.85
C HIS A 123 1.25 8.79 21.62
N LYS A 124 2.32 9.23 20.97
CA LYS A 124 3.25 10.20 21.57
C LYS A 124 2.56 11.51 21.96
N THR A 125 1.70 12.04 21.09
CA THR A 125 0.91 13.24 21.39
C THR A 125 0.01 13.05 22.61
N LEU A 126 -0.63 11.88 22.73
CA LEU A 126 -1.46 11.54 23.88
C LEU A 126 -0.66 11.57 25.19
N LEU A 127 0.51 10.95 25.20
CA LEU A 127 1.37 10.88 26.38
C LEU A 127 1.95 12.26 26.77
N ASP A 128 2.44 13.02 25.78
CA ASP A 128 3.15 14.29 26.03
C ASP A 128 2.20 15.47 26.27
N ARG A 129 0.99 15.47 25.66
CA ARG A 129 0.10 16.65 25.60
C ARG A 129 -1.34 16.38 25.99
N GLY A 130 -1.70 15.12 26.27
CA GLY A 130 -3.05 14.69 26.65
C GLY A 130 -4.03 14.58 25.47
N PRO A 131 -5.23 14.01 25.74
CA PRO A 131 -6.19 13.63 24.69
C PRO A 131 -6.76 14.82 23.90
N GLY A 132 -6.83 16.00 24.49
CA GLY A 132 -7.33 17.21 23.81
C GLY A 132 -6.43 17.75 22.70
N ARG A 133 -5.25 17.17 22.50
CA ARG A 133 -4.28 17.57 21.46
C ARG A 133 -4.14 16.55 20.33
N MET A 134 -4.88 15.45 20.40
CA MET A 134 -4.90 14.45 19.33
C MET A 134 -5.55 15.02 18.05
N SER A 135 -5.08 14.53 16.90
CA SER A 135 -5.64 14.91 15.61
C SER A 135 -7.09 14.40 15.46
N PRO A 136 -8.04 15.23 15.01
CA PRO A 136 -9.38 14.76 14.66
C PRO A 136 -9.38 13.80 13.47
N PHE A 137 -8.29 13.75 12.70
CA PHE A 137 -8.10 12.82 11.58
C PHE A 137 -7.38 11.53 12.00
N PHE A 138 -7.08 11.34 13.30
CA PHE A 138 -6.33 10.17 13.77
C PHE A 138 -6.96 8.86 13.30
N ILE A 139 -8.24 8.66 13.55
CA ILE A 139 -8.92 7.40 13.19
C ILE A 139 -8.97 7.20 11.67
N PRO A 140 -9.44 8.17 10.86
CA PRO A 140 -9.40 8.02 9.40
C PRO A 140 -8.01 7.79 8.81
N MET A 141 -6.95 8.36 9.40
CA MET A 141 -5.59 8.15 8.93
C MET A 141 -5.04 6.77 9.30
N MET A 142 -5.55 6.15 10.38
CA MET A 142 -5.02 4.91 10.93
C MET A 142 -5.66 3.65 10.32
N ILE A 143 -6.98 3.65 10.09
CA ILE A 143 -7.70 2.42 9.74
C ILE A 143 -7.41 1.93 8.33
N LEU A 144 -7.30 0.60 8.20
CA LEU A 144 -6.81 -0.11 7.01
C LEU A 144 -7.59 0.18 5.73
N ASN A 145 -8.92 0.35 5.84
CA ASN A 145 -9.79 0.51 4.68
C ASN A 145 -9.71 1.90 4.04
N MET A 146 -8.96 2.84 4.62
CA MET A 146 -8.97 4.22 4.13
C MET A 146 -8.21 4.40 2.81
N ALA A 147 -7.27 3.52 2.46
CA ALA A 147 -6.71 3.52 1.11
C ALA A 147 -7.81 3.28 0.06
N SER A 148 -8.67 2.26 0.27
CA SER A 148 -9.82 1.95 -0.58
C SER A 148 -10.89 3.04 -0.51
N GLY A 149 -11.25 3.47 0.71
CA GLY A 149 -12.30 4.46 0.96
C GLY A 149 -12.00 5.82 0.37
N MET A 150 -10.79 6.36 0.62
CA MET A 150 -10.39 7.67 0.10
C MET A 150 -10.19 7.65 -1.41
N PHE A 151 -9.62 6.57 -1.97
CA PHE A 151 -9.55 6.41 -3.42
C PHE A 151 -10.94 6.48 -4.06
N SER A 152 -11.91 5.75 -3.52
CA SER A 152 -13.28 5.77 -4.02
C SER A 152 -13.93 7.15 -3.88
N LEU A 153 -13.69 7.82 -2.75
CA LEU A 153 -14.21 9.18 -2.51
C LEU A 153 -13.67 10.18 -3.54
N TYR A 154 -12.35 10.16 -3.79
CA TYR A 154 -11.71 11.10 -4.71
C TYR A 154 -12.12 10.91 -6.17
N HIS A 155 -12.44 9.66 -6.54
CA HIS A 155 -12.87 9.33 -7.91
C HIS A 155 -14.39 9.15 -8.06
N GLY A 156 -15.18 9.35 -6.99
CA GLY A 156 -16.63 9.22 -6.99
C GLY A 156 -17.14 7.81 -7.30
N LEU A 157 -16.38 6.77 -6.89
CA LEU A 157 -16.77 5.37 -7.06
C LEU A 157 -17.82 5.00 -6.00
N ARG A 158 -18.86 4.28 -6.41
CA ARG A 158 -19.99 3.92 -5.55
C ARG A 158 -20.29 2.41 -5.55
N GLY A 159 -19.48 1.63 -6.26
CA GLY A 159 -19.54 0.17 -6.23
C GLY A 159 -18.96 -0.43 -4.92
N PRO A 160 -18.75 -1.75 -4.86
CA PRO A 160 -18.22 -2.43 -3.69
C PRO A 160 -16.91 -1.81 -3.19
N ASN A 161 -16.85 -1.49 -1.87
CA ASN A 161 -15.69 -0.87 -1.25
C ASN A 161 -15.37 -1.59 0.05
N VAL A 162 -14.26 -2.34 0.06
CA VAL A 162 -13.77 -3.09 1.21
C VAL A 162 -12.26 -3.08 1.24
N ALA A 163 -11.67 -3.50 2.35
CA ALA A 163 -10.25 -3.77 2.47
C ALA A 163 -10.05 -5.17 3.05
N THR A 164 -9.17 -5.93 2.46
CA THR A 164 -8.68 -7.18 3.03
C THR A 164 -7.55 -6.90 4.01
N CYS A 165 -7.39 -7.76 4.99
CA CYS A 165 -6.24 -7.75 5.90
C CYS A 165 -5.83 -9.20 6.18
N SER A 166 -4.72 -9.64 5.62
CA SER A 166 -4.14 -10.97 5.78
C SER A 166 -2.61 -10.92 5.70
N ALA A 167 -2.05 -9.95 6.42
CA ALA A 167 -0.60 -9.69 6.49
C ALA A 167 0.00 -9.57 5.08
N CYS A 168 1.13 -10.25 4.80
CA CYS A 168 1.84 -10.19 3.51
C CYS A 168 0.99 -10.69 2.32
N ALA A 169 -0.07 -11.47 2.56
CA ALA A 169 -0.97 -11.99 1.52
C ALA A 169 -2.12 -11.03 1.15
N THR A 170 -2.23 -9.89 1.83
CA THR A 170 -3.36 -8.95 1.72
C THR A 170 -3.65 -8.54 0.26
N ALA A 171 -2.62 -8.15 -0.50
CA ALA A 171 -2.80 -7.73 -1.89
C ALA A 171 -3.33 -8.86 -2.77
N ASN A 172 -2.82 -10.09 -2.60
CA ASN A 172 -3.28 -11.25 -3.34
C ASN A 172 -4.74 -11.59 -3.02
N HIS A 173 -5.14 -11.49 -1.75
CA HIS A 173 -6.54 -11.70 -1.36
C HIS A 173 -7.45 -10.59 -1.90
N ALA A 174 -7.00 -9.33 -1.88
CA ALA A 174 -7.75 -8.22 -2.49
C ALA A 174 -8.02 -8.47 -3.98
N ILE A 175 -7.02 -8.91 -4.73
CA ILE A 175 -7.14 -9.22 -6.16
C ILE A 175 -8.09 -10.42 -6.37
N GLY A 176 -7.95 -11.46 -5.54
CA GLY A 176 -8.81 -12.66 -5.62
C GLY A 176 -10.29 -12.35 -5.34
N GLU A 177 -10.59 -11.57 -4.31
CA GLU A 177 -11.96 -11.17 -3.97
C GLU A 177 -12.54 -10.17 -4.98
N ALA A 178 -11.72 -9.26 -5.53
CA ALA A 178 -12.15 -8.39 -6.61
C ALA A 178 -12.50 -9.19 -7.88
N TRP A 179 -11.69 -10.21 -8.21
CA TRP A 179 -12.00 -11.15 -9.29
C TRP A 179 -13.34 -11.85 -9.07
N ARG A 180 -13.62 -12.34 -7.85
CA ARG A 180 -14.92 -12.96 -7.50
C ARG A 180 -16.07 -11.98 -7.69
N THR A 181 -15.94 -10.76 -7.16
CA THR A 181 -16.93 -9.69 -7.27
C THR A 181 -17.31 -9.43 -8.74
N LEU A 182 -16.30 -9.34 -9.62
CA LEU A 182 -16.51 -9.17 -11.06
C LEU A 182 -17.14 -10.39 -11.72
N ALA A 183 -16.64 -11.60 -11.40
CA ALA A 183 -17.15 -12.85 -11.97
C ALA A 183 -18.61 -13.12 -11.59
N MET A 184 -19.01 -12.76 -10.36
CA MET A 184 -20.40 -12.86 -9.88
C MET A 184 -21.30 -11.75 -10.44
N GLY A 185 -20.74 -10.71 -11.05
CA GLY A 185 -21.49 -9.62 -11.65
C GLY A 185 -21.92 -8.53 -10.68
N ASP A 186 -21.31 -8.46 -9.49
CA ASP A 186 -21.61 -7.42 -8.50
C ASP A 186 -20.97 -6.07 -8.85
N ALA A 187 -19.91 -6.10 -9.66
CA ALA A 187 -19.27 -4.92 -10.23
C ALA A 187 -18.86 -5.16 -11.70
N ASP A 188 -18.54 -4.10 -12.42
CA ASP A 188 -18.01 -4.16 -13.79
C ASP A 188 -16.51 -3.80 -13.83
N VAL A 189 -16.04 -2.98 -12.85
CA VAL A 189 -14.64 -2.61 -12.69
C VAL A 189 -14.31 -2.64 -11.20
N MET A 190 -13.12 -3.16 -10.87
CA MET A 190 -12.57 -3.16 -9.52
C MET A 190 -11.13 -2.70 -9.52
N PHE A 191 -10.81 -1.68 -8.72
CA PHE A 191 -9.44 -1.36 -8.35
C PHE A 191 -9.03 -2.27 -7.19
N ALA A 192 -8.00 -3.08 -7.38
CA ALA A 192 -7.63 -4.10 -6.41
C ALA A 192 -6.12 -4.15 -6.19
N GLY A 193 -5.71 -4.32 -4.95
CA GLY A 193 -4.30 -4.43 -4.60
C GLY A 193 -4.04 -4.28 -3.11
N GLY A 194 -2.80 -3.98 -2.77
CA GLY A 194 -2.40 -3.73 -1.40
C GLY A 194 -1.38 -2.61 -1.28
N THR A 195 -1.27 -2.09 -0.08
CA THR A 195 -0.37 -0.98 0.23
C THR A 195 0.16 -1.13 1.66
N GLU A 196 1.41 -0.73 1.88
CA GLU A 196 2.03 -0.75 3.20
C GLU A 196 3.12 0.31 3.33
N ALA A 197 3.27 0.91 4.50
CA ALA A 197 4.32 1.87 4.81
C ALA A 197 4.90 1.58 6.22
N ALA A 198 5.51 0.39 6.37
CA ALA A 198 5.90 -0.15 7.66
C ALA A 198 7.40 0.06 8.00
N VAL A 199 8.16 0.87 7.25
CA VAL A 199 9.54 1.20 7.62
C VAL A 199 9.53 2.29 8.69
N LEU A 200 9.24 1.86 9.93
CA LEU A 200 9.02 2.69 11.12
C LEU A 200 9.64 2.03 12.34
N PRO A 201 9.99 2.80 13.39
CA PRO A 201 10.65 2.24 14.59
C PRO A 201 9.90 1.07 15.22
N THR A 202 8.57 1.18 15.43
CA THR A 202 7.79 0.11 16.08
C THR A 202 7.70 -1.14 15.21
N ALA A 203 7.50 -1.01 13.91
CA ALA A 203 7.45 -2.15 13.00
C ALA A 203 8.82 -2.84 12.88
N MET A 204 9.87 -2.05 12.64
CA MET A 204 11.23 -2.59 12.55
C MET A 204 11.65 -3.28 13.86
N GLY A 205 11.34 -2.69 15.02
CA GLY A 205 11.58 -3.30 16.33
C GLY A 205 10.78 -4.59 16.53
N GLY A 206 9.50 -4.58 16.18
CA GLY A 206 8.63 -5.75 16.29
C GLY A 206 9.07 -6.92 15.41
N PHE A 207 9.35 -6.67 14.13
CA PHE A 207 9.83 -7.70 13.20
C PHE A 207 11.25 -8.20 13.59
N ALA A 208 12.12 -7.34 14.08
CA ALA A 208 13.43 -7.74 14.59
C ALA A 208 13.32 -8.64 15.83
N ALA A 209 12.41 -8.31 16.77
CA ALA A 209 12.18 -9.09 17.98
C ALA A 209 11.74 -10.53 17.68
N MET A 210 10.95 -10.73 16.61
CA MET A 210 10.56 -12.07 16.16
C MET A 210 11.57 -12.73 15.21
N LYS A 211 12.76 -12.14 15.02
CA LYS A 211 13.84 -12.62 14.15
C LYS A 211 13.43 -12.81 12.70
N ALA A 212 12.53 -11.98 12.20
CA ALA A 212 12.04 -12.02 10.84
C ALA A 212 12.81 -11.09 9.88
N LEU A 213 13.82 -10.37 10.38
CA LEU A 213 14.62 -9.45 9.57
C LEU A 213 16.09 -9.90 9.56
N SER A 214 16.72 -9.77 8.38
CA SER A 214 18.15 -9.96 8.24
C SER A 214 18.92 -8.88 9.00
N THR A 215 20.00 -9.28 9.65
CA THR A 215 20.94 -8.39 10.34
C THR A 215 22.19 -8.06 9.51
N ARG A 216 22.18 -8.40 8.23
CA ARG A 216 23.30 -8.18 7.30
C ARG A 216 23.37 -6.72 6.84
N ASN A 217 23.60 -5.82 7.80
CA ASN A 217 23.60 -4.37 7.62
C ASN A 217 24.76 -3.82 6.77
N ASP A 218 25.83 -4.59 6.64
CA ASP A 218 27.04 -4.27 5.87
C ASP A 218 26.91 -4.61 4.38
N ASP A 219 25.90 -5.43 4.01
CA ASP A 219 25.67 -5.85 2.64
C ASP A 219 24.16 -5.88 2.31
N PRO A 220 23.51 -4.69 2.23
CA PRO A 220 22.07 -4.60 1.97
C PRO A 220 21.62 -5.30 0.68
N LEU A 221 22.47 -5.25 -0.35
CA LEU A 221 22.15 -5.79 -1.68
C LEU A 221 21.93 -7.30 -1.66
N HIS A 222 22.59 -8.03 -0.76
CA HIS A 222 22.49 -9.48 -0.65
C HIS A 222 21.87 -9.93 0.69
N ALA A 223 21.19 -9.04 1.40
CA ALA A 223 20.55 -9.38 2.68
C ALA A 223 19.31 -10.27 2.48
N SER A 224 18.45 -9.95 1.50
CA SER A 224 17.28 -10.78 1.18
C SER A 224 17.68 -11.99 0.34
N ARG A 225 17.62 -13.16 0.93
CA ARG A 225 18.03 -14.44 0.31
C ARG A 225 16.96 -15.51 0.53
N PRO A 226 15.76 -15.38 -0.08
CA PRO A 226 14.69 -16.36 0.10
C PRO A 226 15.16 -17.74 -0.37
N PHE A 227 14.83 -18.78 0.41
CA PHE A 227 15.23 -20.18 0.22
C PHE A 227 16.74 -20.51 0.35
N ASP A 228 17.61 -19.52 0.59
CA ASP A 228 19.02 -19.76 0.85
C ASP A 228 19.22 -20.42 2.24
N ALA A 229 20.10 -21.43 2.33
CA ALA A 229 20.41 -22.09 3.59
C ALA A 229 21.11 -21.17 4.61
N GLY A 230 21.83 -20.15 4.12
CA GLY A 230 22.54 -19.16 4.94
C GLY A 230 21.72 -17.88 5.23
N ARG A 231 20.42 -17.86 4.97
CA ARG A 231 19.57 -16.70 5.30
C ARG A 231 19.47 -16.51 6.82
N ASP A 232 19.27 -15.29 7.25
CA ASP A 232 19.22 -14.87 8.65
C ASP A 232 17.95 -14.08 9.03
N GLY A 233 16.96 -14.11 8.14
CA GLY A 233 15.65 -13.50 8.32
C GLY A 233 14.57 -14.18 7.51
#